data_665e105201dae1a14d38e8675de4c6e6
#
_entry.id   665e105201dae1a14d38e8675de4c6e6
#
_cell.length_a   1.000
_cell.length_b   1.000
_cell.length_c   1.000
_cell.angle_alpha   90.00
_cell.angle_beta   90.00
_cell.angle_gamma   90.00
#
_symmetry.space_group_name_H-M   'P 1'
#
loop_
_entity.id
_entity.type
_entity.pdbx_description
1 polymer ?
#
loop_
_entity_poly.entity_id
_entity_poly.type
_entity_poly.pdbx_seq_one_letter_code
_entity_poly.pdbx_strand_id
1 'polypeptide(L)'
;MPHHAALSYPWTARYAKFLALVLLYGATVHIGNMAGLTGTPWLSTPLLWRGMDVALLSFEMVAAIALWRGLGWSVWLVFCGIIGLQFLPYTMWRSQFILQPEDAQTLNGLLGTEAFLLGMFALLLLIKK
;
A
#
# COMPACT_ATOMS: atom_id res chain seq x y z
N MET A 1 -14.76 8.49 -16.56
CA MET A 1 -14.44 9.51 -15.58
C MET A 1 -12.94 9.63 -15.37
N PRO A 2 -12.32 10.57 -16.02
CA PRO A 2 -10.85 10.62 -15.96
C PRO A 2 -10.29 11.07 -14.63
N HIS A 3 -10.91 12.07 -13.97
CA HIS A 3 -10.33 12.63 -12.75
C HIS A 3 -11.36 12.76 -11.65
N HIS A 4 -10.97 12.47 -10.42
CA HIS A 4 -11.71 12.86 -9.25
C HIS A 4 -11.53 14.37 -9.04
N ALA A 5 -12.61 15.10 -8.76
CA ALA A 5 -12.53 16.54 -8.59
C ALA A 5 -11.51 16.95 -7.51
N ALA A 6 -11.43 16.20 -6.41
CA ALA A 6 -10.50 16.48 -5.33
C ALA A 6 -9.04 16.36 -5.76
N LEU A 7 -8.73 15.54 -6.76
CA LEU A 7 -7.37 15.40 -7.26
C LEU A 7 -6.92 16.57 -8.13
N SER A 8 -7.81 17.50 -8.43
CA SER A 8 -7.45 18.75 -9.11
C SER A 8 -6.94 19.82 -8.15
N TYR A 9 -7.15 19.68 -6.85
CA TYR A 9 -6.62 20.61 -5.86
C TYR A 9 -5.10 20.45 -5.75
N PRO A 10 -4.34 21.57 -5.68
CA PRO A 10 -2.89 21.52 -5.83
C PRO A 10 -2.17 20.61 -4.84
N TRP A 11 -2.48 20.75 -3.55
CA TRP A 11 -1.80 19.97 -2.52
C TRP A 11 -2.22 18.51 -2.54
N THR A 12 -3.52 18.25 -2.78
CA THR A 12 -4.03 16.90 -2.90
C THR A 12 -3.41 16.18 -4.10
N ALA A 13 -3.29 16.88 -5.23
CA ALA A 13 -2.67 16.31 -6.42
C ALA A 13 -1.20 15.96 -6.19
N ARG A 14 -0.46 16.85 -5.52
CA ARG A 14 0.94 16.59 -5.18
C ARG A 14 1.08 15.44 -4.22
N TYR A 15 0.20 15.38 -3.23
CA TYR A 15 0.23 14.30 -2.25
C TYR A 15 -0.10 12.96 -2.90
N ALA A 16 -1.04 12.94 -3.84
CA ALA A 16 -1.37 11.72 -4.58
C ALA A 16 -0.16 11.20 -5.35
N LYS A 17 0.64 12.09 -5.95
CA LYS A 17 1.88 11.68 -6.62
C LYS A 17 2.92 11.17 -5.62
N PHE A 18 3.00 11.78 -4.46
CA PHE A 18 3.87 11.29 -3.39
C PHE A 18 3.44 9.87 -2.96
N LEU A 19 2.15 9.64 -2.76
CA LEU A 19 1.65 8.31 -2.44
C LEU A 19 1.96 7.31 -3.55
N ALA A 20 1.88 7.73 -4.81
CA ALA A 20 2.24 6.86 -5.93
C ALA A 20 3.69 6.40 -5.82
N LEU A 21 4.60 7.30 -5.44
CA LEU A 21 6.00 6.93 -5.25
C LEU A 21 6.19 6.00 -4.05
N VAL A 22 5.45 6.21 -2.97
CA VAL A 22 5.49 5.33 -1.81
C VAL A 22 5.00 3.93 -2.19
N LEU A 23 3.93 3.85 -2.97
CA LEU A 23 3.41 2.56 -3.44
C LEU A 23 4.40 1.86 -4.38
N LEU A 24 5.08 2.60 -5.25
CA LEU A 24 6.12 2.03 -6.09
C LEU A 24 7.28 1.49 -5.26
N TYR A 25 7.65 2.18 -4.18
CA TYR A 25 8.65 1.66 -3.26
C TYR A 25 8.18 0.34 -2.65
N GLY A 26 6.93 0.26 -2.18
CA GLY A 26 6.35 -0.99 -1.69
C GLY A 26 6.39 -2.10 -2.73
N ALA A 27 6.08 -1.78 -3.99
CA ALA A 27 6.16 -2.73 -5.08
C ALA A 27 7.58 -3.29 -5.24
N THR A 28 8.60 -2.44 -5.12
CA THR A 28 10.00 -2.91 -5.19
C THR A 28 10.35 -3.85 -4.04
N VAL A 29 9.79 -3.64 -2.87
CA VAL A 29 9.99 -4.53 -1.72
C VAL A 29 9.43 -5.92 -2.04
N HIS A 30 8.25 -5.99 -2.61
CA HIS A 30 7.65 -7.29 -2.98
C HIS A 30 8.45 -7.98 -4.09
N ILE A 31 8.95 -7.24 -5.06
CA ILE A 31 9.84 -7.79 -6.08
C ILE A 31 11.11 -8.32 -5.43
N GLY A 32 11.68 -7.59 -4.48
CA GLY A 32 12.86 -8.03 -3.74
C GLY A 32 12.62 -9.32 -2.98
N ASN A 33 11.44 -9.46 -2.35
CA ASN A 33 11.07 -10.70 -1.68
C ASN A 33 11.02 -11.87 -2.66
N MET A 34 10.38 -11.67 -3.81
CA MET A 34 10.27 -12.72 -4.83
C MET A 34 11.62 -13.11 -5.41
N ALA A 35 12.54 -12.16 -5.51
CA ALA A 35 13.89 -12.42 -6.01
C ALA A 35 14.83 -13.01 -4.96
N GLY A 36 14.38 -13.18 -3.72
CA GLY A 36 15.19 -13.72 -2.63
C GLY A 36 16.19 -12.72 -2.06
N LEU A 37 16.04 -11.43 -2.38
CA LEU A 37 16.99 -10.39 -1.93
C LEU A 37 16.86 -10.08 -0.43
N THR A 38 15.77 -10.51 0.21
CA THR A 38 15.55 -10.29 1.64
C THR A 38 16.10 -11.41 2.51
N GLY A 39 16.91 -12.32 1.94
CA GLY A 39 17.63 -13.33 2.67
C GLY A 39 16.97 -14.71 2.72
N THR A 40 15.69 -14.81 2.34
CA THR A 40 14.95 -16.07 2.35
C THR A 40 14.48 -16.39 0.92
N PRO A 41 14.73 -17.64 0.43
CA PRO A 41 14.18 -18.02 -0.88
C PRO A 41 12.66 -17.91 -0.86
N TRP A 42 12.10 -17.25 -1.87
CA TRP A 42 10.66 -16.97 -1.87
C TRP A 42 9.79 -18.23 -1.83
N LEU A 43 10.22 -19.27 -2.55
CA LEU A 43 9.45 -20.51 -2.60
C LEU A 43 9.46 -21.28 -1.27
N SER A 44 10.32 -20.90 -0.33
CA SER A 44 10.34 -21.50 1.00
C SER A 44 9.50 -20.71 2.01
N THR A 45 8.95 -19.57 1.62
CA THR A 45 8.03 -18.80 2.49
C THR A 45 6.65 -19.43 2.48
N PRO A 46 5.81 -19.14 3.51
CA PRO A 46 4.43 -19.64 3.52
C PRO A 46 3.65 -19.22 2.27
N LEU A 47 2.74 -20.08 1.83
CA LEU A 47 1.92 -19.81 0.65
C LEU A 47 1.14 -18.51 0.79
N LEU A 48 0.64 -18.22 1.99
CA LEU A 48 -0.09 -16.98 2.26
C LEU A 48 0.80 -15.76 2.00
N TRP A 49 2.07 -15.80 2.42
CA TRP A 49 3.02 -14.71 2.18
C TRP A 49 3.29 -14.51 0.69
N ARG A 50 3.43 -15.61 -0.05
CA ARG A 50 3.64 -15.53 -1.50
C ARG A 50 2.43 -14.94 -2.21
N GLY A 51 1.24 -15.36 -1.80
CA GLY A 51 -0.01 -14.80 -2.33
C GLY A 51 -0.12 -13.31 -2.03
N MET A 52 0.25 -12.90 -0.83
CA MET A 52 0.25 -11.48 -0.45
C MET A 52 1.26 -10.67 -1.25
N ASP A 53 2.46 -11.21 -1.51
CA ASP A 53 3.43 -10.53 -2.35
C ASP A 53 2.88 -10.24 -3.75
N VAL A 54 2.24 -11.23 -4.36
CA VAL A 54 1.66 -11.07 -5.69
C VAL A 54 0.49 -10.09 -5.67
N ALA A 55 -0.41 -10.24 -4.70
CA ALA A 55 -1.59 -9.38 -4.60
C ALA A 55 -1.20 -7.93 -4.33
N LEU A 56 -0.27 -7.71 -3.38
CA LEU A 56 0.16 -6.36 -3.04
C LEU A 56 0.97 -5.72 -4.14
N LEU A 57 1.85 -6.47 -4.81
CA LEU A 57 2.58 -5.96 -5.95
C LEU A 57 1.61 -5.47 -7.04
N SER A 58 0.64 -6.29 -7.39
CA SER A 58 -0.36 -5.94 -8.42
C SER A 58 -1.15 -4.70 -8.01
N PHE A 59 -1.65 -4.67 -6.77
CA PHE A 59 -2.40 -3.53 -6.25
C PHE A 59 -1.56 -2.27 -6.26
N GLU A 60 -0.34 -2.34 -5.75
CA GLU A 60 0.52 -1.15 -5.62
C GLU A 60 0.89 -0.57 -6.97
N MET A 61 1.14 -1.41 -7.97
CA MET A 61 1.44 -0.93 -9.32
C MET A 61 0.24 -0.23 -9.95
N VAL A 62 -0.93 -0.84 -9.87
CA VAL A 62 -2.15 -0.25 -10.44
C VAL A 62 -2.51 1.04 -9.73
N ALA A 63 -2.47 1.04 -8.40
CA ALA A 63 -2.80 2.22 -7.60
C ALA A 63 -1.80 3.36 -7.85
N ALA A 64 -0.51 3.04 -7.94
CA ALA A 64 0.51 4.05 -8.19
C ALA A 64 0.29 4.73 -9.54
N ILE A 65 0.05 3.94 -10.58
CA ILE A 65 -0.20 4.49 -11.92
C ILE A 65 -1.46 5.34 -11.93
N ALA A 66 -2.52 4.86 -11.30
CA ALA A 66 -3.80 5.57 -11.25
C ALA A 66 -3.69 6.89 -10.49
N LEU A 67 -3.00 6.89 -9.35
CA LEU A 67 -2.77 8.12 -8.58
C LEU A 67 -1.91 9.12 -9.35
N TRP A 68 -0.86 8.64 -9.99
CA TRP A 68 0.04 9.51 -10.75
C TRP A 68 -0.69 10.18 -11.90
N ARG A 69 -1.61 9.46 -12.53
CA ARG A 69 -2.41 9.97 -13.65
C ARG A 69 -3.64 10.75 -13.21
N GLY A 70 -3.90 10.84 -11.91
CA GLY A 70 -5.03 11.58 -11.38
C GLY A 70 -6.40 10.98 -11.69
N LEU A 71 -6.46 9.67 -11.87
CA LEU A 71 -7.72 9.00 -12.17
C LEU A 71 -8.63 8.98 -10.95
N GLY A 72 -9.92 9.28 -11.14
CA GLY A 72 -10.85 9.42 -10.03
C GLY A 72 -11.02 8.18 -9.17
N TRP A 73 -11.03 7.01 -9.79
CA TRP A 73 -11.19 5.75 -9.07
C TRP A 73 -9.96 5.38 -8.23
N SER A 74 -8.82 6.05 -8.43
CA SER A 74 -7.61 5.77 -7.65
C SER A 74 -7.81 6.04 -6.17
N VAL A 75 -8.63 7.01 -5.81
CA VAL A 75 -8.91 7.33 -4.41
C VAL A 75 -9.55 6.13 -3.71
N TRP A 76 -10.60 5.58 -4.31
CA TRP A 76 -11.29 4.41 -3.77
C TRP A 76 -10.37 3.18 -3.77
N LEU A 77 -9.61 2.99 -4.83
CA LEU A 77 -8.70 1.86 -4.92
C LEU A 77 -7.68 1.89 -3.79
N VAL A 78 -7.09 3.06 -3.51
CA VAL A 78 -6.08 3.19 -2.47
C VAL A 78 -6.67 2.90 -1.09
N PHE A 79 -7.78 3.54 -0.74
CA PHE A 79 -8.38 3.30 0.57
C PHE A 79 -8.87 1.86 0.72
N CYS A 80 -9.65 1.36 -0.24
CA CYS A 80 -10.18 0.02 -0.16
C CYS A 80 -9.07 -1.03 -0.22
N GLY A 81 -8.07 -0.82 -1.05
CA GLY A 81 -6.97 -1.77 -1.22
C GLY A 81 -6.10 -1.86 0.03
N ILE A 82 -5.70 -0.73 0.60
CA ILE A 82 -4.86 -0.76 1.79
C ILE A 82 -5.64 -1.34 2.98
N ILE A 83 -6.88 -0.91 3.16
CA ILE A 83 -7.70 -1.46 4.25
C ILE A 83 -7.93 -2.95 4.03
N GLY A 84 -8.34 -3.37 2.83
CA GLY A 84 -8.70 -4.74 2.55
C GLY A 84 -7.53 -5.69 2.47
N LEU A 85 -6.39 -5.25 1.91
CA LEU A 85 -5.25 -6.12 1.68
C LEU A 85 -4.19 -6.05 2.78
N GLN A 86 -4.20 -5.02 3.61
CA GLN A 86 -3.18 -4.87 4.65
C GLN A 86 -3.78 -4.74 6.05
N PHE A 87 -4.67 -3.76 6.29
CA PHE A 87 -5.23 -3.60 7.62
C PHE A 87 -6.01 -4.83 8.09
N LEU A 88 -6.87 -5.37 7.26
CA LEU A 88 -7.64 -6.56 7.64
C LEU A 88 -6.77 -7.79 7.85
N PRO A 89 -5.91 -8.21 6.89
CA PRO A 89 -5.09 -9.39 7.11
C PRO A 89 -4.11 -9.25 8.27
N TYR A 90 -3.47 -8.08 8.40
CA TYR A 90 -2.43 -7.89 9.40
C TYR A 90 -2.97 -7.61 10.81
N THR A 91 -4.28 -7.48 10.96
CA THR A 91 -4.93 -7.41 12.26
C THR A 91 -5.69 -8.70 12.58
N MET A 92 -6.55 -9.16 11.68
CA MET A 92 -7.42 -10.32 11.92
C MET A 92 -6.67 -11.65 11.84
N TRP A 93 -5.67 -11.73 10.96
CA TRP A 93 -4.85 -12.93 10.79
C TRP A 93 -3.39 -12.67 11.14
N ARG A 94 -3.18 -11.77 12.10
CA ARG A 94 -1.86 -11.26 12.43
C ARG A 94 -0.86 -12.38 12.75
N SER A 95 -1.28 -13.41 13.48
CA SER A 95 -0.39 -14.50 13.86
C SER A 95 0.20 -15.26 12.67
N GLN A 96 -0.47 -15.23 11.52
CA GLN A 96 0.02 -15.90 10.33
C GLN A 96 1.13 -15.12 9.61
N PHE A 97 1.33 -13.86 9.99
CA PHE A 97 2.35 -13.00 9.42
C PHE A 97 3.50 -12.75 10.39
N ILE A 98 3.47 -13.38 11.56
CA ILE A 98 4.52 -13.23 12.58
C ILE A 98 5.17 -14.59 12.77
N LEU A 99 6.37 -14.78 12.21
CA LEU A 99 7.18 -15.97 12.42
C LEU A 99 8.29 -15.70 13.43
N GLN A 100 8.71 -14.46 13.56
CA GLN A 100 9.77 -14.01 14.47
C GLN A 100 9.31 -12.74 15.17
N PRO A 101 9.90 -12.41 16.36
CA PRO A 101 9.49 -11.19 17.09
C PRO A 101 9.62 -9.90 16.27
N GLU A 102 10.61 -9.84 15.38
CA GLU A 102 10.82 -8.68 14.52
C GLU A 102 9.66 -8.44 13.56
N ASP A 103 8.94 -9.48 13.19
CA ASP A 103 7.81 -9.37 12.28
C ASP A 103 6.69 -8.51 12.89
N ALA A 104 6.47 -8.62 14.21
CA ALA A 104 5.48 -7.81 14.89
C ALA A 104 5.81 -6.32 14.80
N GLN A 105 7.07 -5.95 14.99
CA GLN A 105 7.51 -4.56 14.86
C GLN A 105 7.35 -4.07 13.43
N THR A 106 7.68 -4.90 12.43
CA THR A 106 7.52 -4.55 11.04
C THR A 106 6.07 -4.30 10.70
N LEU A 107 5.15 -5.17 11.15
CA LEU A 107 3.72 -4.98 10.92
C LEU A 107 3.20 -3.72 11.60
N ASN A 108 3.60 -3.47 12.84
CA ASN A 108 3.18 -2.28 13.57
C ASN A 108 3.66 -1.00 12.86
N GLY A 109 4.91 -0.98 12.42
CA GLY A 109 5.46 0.15 11.68
C GLY A 109 4.75 0.39 10.36
N LEU A 110 4.48 -0.69 9.63
CA LEU A 110 3.76 -0.61 8.35
C LEU A 110 2.35 -0.06 8.54
N LEU A 111 1.58 -0.65 9.47
CA LEU A 111 0.20 -0.22 9.69
C LEU A 111 0.14 1.21 10.23
N GLY A 112 1.05 1.58 11.13
CA GLY A 112 1.11 2.95 11.64
C GLY A 112 1.44 3.96 10.56
N THR A 113 2.42 3.66 9.71
CA THR A 113 2.80 4.52 8.60
C THR A 113 1.65 4.68 7.62
N GLU A 114 1.00 3.57 7.25
CA GLU A 114 -0.12 3.62 6.31
C GLU A 114 -1.32 4.35 6.89
N ALA A 115 -1.62 4.16 8.17
CA ALA A 115 -2.69 4.90 8.82
C ALA A 115 -2.43 6.40 8.77
N PHE A 116 -1.18 6.82 9.03
CA PHE A 116 -0.80 8.22 8.94
C PHE A 116 -0.95 8.75 7.52
N LEU A 117 -0.42 8.02 6.54
CA LEU A 117 -0.46 8.47 5.15
C LEU A 117 -1.89 8.56 4.61
N LEU A 118 -2.74 7.58 4.93
CA LEU A 118 -4.15 7.62 4.54
C LEU A 118 -4.91 8.71 5.27
N GLY A 119 -4.60 8.93 6.55
CA GLY A 119 -5.21 10.01 7.33
C GLY A 119 -4.91 11.38 6.74
N MET A 120 -3.67 11.61 6.33
CA MET A 120 -3.27 12.85 5.66
C MET A 120 -3.98 13.00 4.31
N PHE A 121 -4.11 11.91 3.56
CA PHE A 121 -4.83 11.93 2.29
C PHE A 121 -6.29 12.31 2.51
N ALA A 122 -6.94 11.65 3.47
CA ALA A 122 -8.32 11.95 3.81
C ALA A 122 -8.50 13.41 4.24
N LEU A 123 -7.56 13.92 5.04
CA LEU A 123 -7.61 15.31 5.46
C LEU A 123 -7.55 16.26 4.27
N LEU A 124 -6.62 16.04 3.35
CA LEU A 124 -6.50 16.88 2.16
C LEU A 124 -7.75 16.83 1.30
N LEU A 125 -8.35 15.65 1.17
CA LEU A 125 -9.60 15.48 0.42
C LEU A 125 -10.75 16.27 1.07
N LEU A 126 -10.80 16.27 2.41
CA LEU A 126 -11.86 16.96 3.16
C LEU A 126 -11.70 18.47 3.14
N ILE A 127 -10.48 18.99 3.29
CA ILE A 127 -10.24 20.43 3.31
C ILE A 127 -10.12 21.04 1.92
N LYS A 128 -10.10 20.22 0.88
CA LYS A 128 -10.10 20.65 -0.52
C LYS A 128 -8.93 21.58 -0.86
N LYS A 129 -7.74 21.16 -0.49
CA LYS A 129 -6.51 21.89 -0.80
C LYS A 129 -5.73 21.22 -1.97
#